data_3152748e8d11253d34de9555f1f03f0c
#
_entry.id   3152748e8d11253d34de9555f1f03f0c
#
_cell.length_a   1.000
_cell.length_b   1.000
_cell.length_c   1.000
_cell.angle_alpha   90.00
_cell.angle_beta   90.00
_cell.angle_gamma   90.00
#
_symmetry.space_group_name_H-M   'P 1'
#
loop_
_entity.id
_entity.type
_entity.pdbx_description
1 polymer ?
#
loop_
_entity_poly.entity_id
_entity_poly.type
_entity_poly.pdbx_seq_one_letter_code
_entity_poly.pdbx_strand_id
1 'polypeptide(L)'
;LSKGDVIYISAFDNGDARGMEQPALPEMKYSRAVVYKVDQKKMTVEQVWEYGKERGHAWYSPVTSLTEYYGDKDSIMVYSATAGAEFDWKTFSYTKFPSPVIDEFKWLAKEPSVEIILHGAEGYQAFPFDVKKAFHP
;
A
#
# COMPACT_ATOMS: atom_id res chain seq x y z
N LEU A 1 18.95 1.04 -0.54
CA LEU A 1 18.80 1.77 0.73
C LEU A 1 19.39 1.03 1.93
N SER A 2 19.16 -0.26 2.04
CA SER A 2 19.74 -1.05 3.13
C SER A 2 21.26 -1.09 3.02
N LYS A 3 21.97 -0.80 4.12
CA LYS A 3 23.44 -0.76 4.15
C LYS A 3 23.96 -1.22 5.51
N GLY A 4 24.87 -2.21 5.49
CA GLY A 4 25.44 -2.80 6.71
C GLY A 4 24.34 -3.38 7.61
N ASP A 5 24.33 -3.00 8.88
CA ASP A 5 23.37 -3.47 9.87
C ASP A 5 22.02 -2.77 9.83
N VAL A 6 21.85 -1.79 8.91
CA VAL A 6 20.59 -1.04 8.74
C VAL A 6 19.86 -1.54 7.51
N ILE A 7 18.61 -1.98 7.70
CA ILE A 7 17.70 -2.37 6.62
C ILE A 7 16.43 -1.52 6.65
N TYR A 8 15.80 -1.35 5.49
CA TYR A 8 14.49 -0.72 5.35
C TYR A 8 13.50 -1.77 4.86
N ILE A 9 12.34 -1.81 5.50
CA ILE A 9 11.26 -2.74 5.18
C ILE A 9 10.04 -1.91 4.83
N SER A 10 9.53 -2.05 3.60
CA SER A 10 8.23 -1.51 3.21
C SER A 10 7.14 -2.55 3.39
N ALA A 11 5.95 -2.11 3.78
CA ALA A 11 4.80 -2.98 3.93
C ALA A 11 3.50 -2.21 3.66
N PHE A 12 2.49 -2.93 3.18
CA PHE A 12 1.12 -2.44 3.14
C PHE A 12 0.36 -3.07 4.33
N ASP A 13 -0.08 -2.24 5.27
CA ASP A 13 -0.93 -2.64 6.40
C ASP A 13 -2.39 -2.55 5.96
N ASN A 14 -2.98 -3.67 5.62
CA ASN A 14 -4.36 -3.74 5.13
C ASN A 14 -5.39 -3.27 6.18
N GLY A 15 -5.16 -3.53 7.45
CA GLY A 15 -6.04 -3.11 8.54
C GLY A 15 -7.31 -3.92 8.70
N ASP A 16 -7.41 -5.12 8.09
CA ASP A 16 -8.59 -5.97 8.10
C ASP A 16 -9.07 -6.37 9.50
N ALA A 17 -8.14 -6.75 10.37
CA ALA A 17 -8.43 -7.11 11.76
C ALA A 17 -7.87 -6.10 12.77
N ARG A 18 -7.86 -4.82 12.41
CA ARG A 18 -7.35 -3.76 13.28
C ARG A 18 -8.15 -3.67 14.56
N GLY A 19 -7.45 -3.56 15.68
CA GLY A 19 -8.05 -3.60 17.00
C GLY A 19 -8.52 -4.99 17.43
N MET A 20 -8.09 -6.05 16.71
CA MET A 20 -8.47 -7.44 16.94
C MET A 20 -9.96 -7.72 16.68
N GLU A 21 -10.62 -6.83 15.93
CA GLU A 21 -12.01 -6.99 15.47
C GLU A 21 -12.05 -7.45 14.01
N GLN A 22 -13.00 -8.33 13.67
CA GLN A 22 -13.24 -8.74 12.28
C GLN A 22 -14.74 -8.85 12.01
N PRO A 23 -15.32 -8.05 11.09
CA PRO A 23 -14.62 -6.99 10.34
C PRO A 23 -14.20 -5.84 11.26
N ALA A 24 -13.16 -5.10 10.83
CA ALA A 24 -12.70 -3.93 11.57
C ALA A 24 -13.83 -2.94 11.81
N LEU A 25 -13.84 -2.28 12.98
CA LEU A 25 -14.80 -1.23 13.32
C LEU A 25 -14.73 -0.08 12.28
N PRO A 26 -15.83 0.65 12.04
CA PRO A 26 -15.88 1.69 11.00
C PRO A 26 -14.74 2.72 11.08
N GLU A 27 -14.41 3.18 12.30
CA GLU A 27 -13.33 4.13 12.56
C GLU A 27 -11.91 3.53 12.38
N MET A 28 -11.81 2.20 12.33
CA MET A 28 -10.57 1.46 12.13
C MET A 28 -10.38 1.00 10.68
N LYS A 29 -11.38 1.24 9.82
CA LYS A 29 -11.32 0.89 8.38
C LYS A 29 -10.47 1.90 7.61
N TYR A 30 -9.17 1.77 7.76
CA TYR A 30 -8.18 2.43 6.95
C TYR A 30 -7.00 1.48 6.69
N SER A 31 -6.40 1.61 5.55
CA SER A 31 -5.13 0.97 5.22
C SER A 31 -4.01 1.99 5.26
N ARG A 32 -2.78 1.52 5.31
CA ARG A 32 -1.62 2.39 5.24
C ARG A 32 -0.41 1.68 4.63
N ALA A 33 0.32 2.41 3.83
CA ALA A 33 1.67 2.04 3.44
C ALA A 33 2.64 2.53 4.50
N VAL A 34 3.62 1.72 4.87
CA VAL A 34 4.60 2.06 5.92
C VAL A 34 6.01 1.67 5.49
N VAL A 35 6.99 2.40 6.01
CA VAL A 35 8.40 2.04 5.93
C VAL A 35 8.99 2.02 7.32
N TYR A 36 9.62 0.90 7.66
CA TYR A 36 10.37 0.72 8.89
C TYR A 36 11.86 0.72 8.60
N LYS A 37 12.62 1.43 9.44
CA LYS A 37 14.06 1.34 9.53
C LYS A 37 14.42 0.42 10.69
N VAL A 38 15.15 -0.63 10.41
CA VAL A 38 15.61 -1.62 11.40
C VAL A 38 17.12 -1.52 11.53
N ASP A 39 17.61 -1.23 12.73
CA ASP A 39 19.02 -1.29 13.08
C ASP A 39 19.27 -2.62 13.82
N GLN A 40 19.83 -3.58 13.11
CA GLN A 40 20.06 -4.94 13.61
C GLN A 40 21.12 -4.98 14.71
N LYS A 41 22.08 -4.06 14.68
CA LYS A 41 23.12 -3.98 15.72
C LYS A 41 22.57 -3.42 17.02
N LYS A 42 21.73 -2.39 16.93
CA LYS A 42 21.09 -1.78 18.11
C LYS A 42 19.82 -2.49 18.55
N MET A 43 19.33 -3.43 17.73
CA MET A 43 18.04 -4.11 17.94
C MET A 43 16.87 -3.12 18.09
N THR A 44 16.82 -2.11 17.23
CA THR A 44 15.78 -1.06 17.22
C THR A 44 15.02 -1.01 15.92
N VAL A 45 13.74 -0.68 16.00
CA VAL A 45 12.85 -0.45 14.87
C VAL A 45 12.22 0.93 14.99
N GLU A 46 12.23 1.68 13.90
CA GLU A 46 11.63 3.01 13.79
C GLU A 46 10.72 3.04 12.57
N GLN A 47 9.46 3.49 12.72
CA GLN A 47 8.60 3.79 11.59
C GLN A 47 9.03 5.17 11.05
N VAL A 48 9.61 5.19 9.85
CA VAL A 48 10.18 6.41 9.24
C VAL A 48 9.26 7.05 8.22
N TRP A 49 8.23 6.33 7.77
CA TRP A 49 7.25 6.85 6.82
C TRP A 49 5.91 6.12 6.95
N GLU A 50 4.82 6.86 6.70
CA GLU A 50 3.45 6.35 6.65
C GLU A 50 2.64 7.18 5.65
N TYR A 51 1.73 6.52 4.92
CA TYR A 51 0.73 7.17 4.06
C TYR A 51 -0.54 6.33 3.99
N GLY A 52 -1.70 6.98 3.79
CA GLY A 52 -2.99 6.36 3.51
C GLY A 52 -3.98 6.36 4.67
N LYS A 53 -3.51 6.44 5.92
CA LYS A 53 -4.39 6.51 7.10
C LYS A 53 -5.37 7.68 7.03
N GLU A 54 -4.91 8.84 6.60
CA GLU A 54 -5.67 10.09 6.44
C GLU A 54 -6.71 10.01 5.33
N ARG A 55 -6.55 9.06 4.39
CA ARG A 55 -7.49 8.79 3.29
C ARG A 55 -8.72 8.01 3.76
N GLY A 56 -8.66 7.39 4.94
CA GLY A 56 -9.76 6.65 5.55
C GLY A 56 -10.31 5.55 4.66
N HIS A 57 -11.63 5.35 4.71
CA HIS A 57 -12.31 4.26 3.98
C HIS A 57 -12.16 4.37 2.44
N ALA A 58 -12.03 5.56 1.89
CA ALA A 58 -11.88 5.73 0.44
C ALA A 58 -10.61 5.05 -0.12
N TRP A 59 -9.62 4.84 0.73
CA TRP A 59 -8.35 4.18 0.40
C TRP A 59 -8.18 2.83 1.11
N TYR A 60 -9.20 2.41 1.88
CA TYR A 60 -9.19 1.16 2.62
C TYR A 60 -9.18 -0.05 1.69
N SER A 61 -8.20 -0.90 1.85
CA SER A 61 -8.01 -2.14 1.10
C SER A 61 -7.70 -3.28 2.06
N PRO A 62 -8.71 -4.00 2.56
CA PRO A 62 -8.55 -5.01 3.62
C PRO A 62 -7.72 -6.22 3.19
N VAL A 63 -7.59 -6.45 1.89
CA VAL A 63 -6.87 -7.60 1.33
C VAL A 63 -5.98 -7.18 0.18
N THR A 64 -4.99 -8.02 -0.14
CA THR A 64 -4.05 -7.79 -1.26
C THR A 64 -3.20 -6.53 -1.09
N SER A 65 -2.89 -5.80 -2.18
CA SER A 65 -2.11 -4.54 -2.13
C SER A 65 -0.58 -4.72 -2.04
N LEU A 66 0.14 -3.63 -2.24
CA LEU A 66 1.60 -3.64 -2.31
C LEU A 66 2.18 -2.30 -1.88
N THR A 67 3.33 -2.33 -1.21
CA THR A 67 4.22 -1.18 -1.02
C THR A 67 5.63 -1.62 -1.36
N GLU A 68 6.23 -1.03 -2.39
CA GLU A 68 7.54 -1.43 -2.87
C GLU A 68 8.43 -0.23 -3.21
N TYR A 69 9.71 -0.37 -2.92
CA TYR A 69 10.73 0.62 -3.26
C TYR A 69 11.44 0.26 -4.56
N TYR A 70 11.54 1.22 -5.45
CA TYR A 70 12.24 1.13 -6.74
C TYR A 70 13.52 1.97 -6.72
N GLY A 71 14.65 1.29 -6.57
CA GLY A 71 15.95 1.94 -6.36
C GLY A 71 16.49 2.73 -7.55
N ASP A 72 16.12 2.36 -8.77
CA ASP A 72 16.49 3.05 -9.99
C ASP A 72 15.81 4.43 -10.15
N LYS A 73 14.67 4.61 -9.50
CA LYS A 73 13.90 5.86 -9.50
C LYS A 73 13.95 6.63 -8.18
N ASP A 74 14.51 6.02 -7.14
CA ASP A 74 14.43 6.49 -5.75
C ASP A 74 12.99 6.82 -5.36
N SER A 75 12.09 5.88 -5.65
CA SER A 75 10.64 6.05 -5.43
C SER A 75 10.03 4.86 -4.68
N ILE A 76 8.91 5.13 -4.00
CA ILE A 76 8.03 4.13 -3.41
C ILE A 76 6.77 4.09 -4.26
N MET A 77 6.39 2.91 -4.72
CA MET A 77 5.07 2.67 -5.31
C MET A 77 4.18 1.98 -4.29
N VAL A 78 2.97 2.48 -4.15
CA VAL A 78 1.92 1.92 -3.32
C VAL A 78 0.73 1.57 -4.20
N TYR A 79 0.20 0.39 -4.02
CA TYR A 79 -1.01 -0.07 -4.69
C TYR A 79 -2.05 -0.47 -3.66
N SER A 80 -3.12 0.31 -3.53
CA SER A 80 -4.31 -0.01 -2.74
C SER A 80 -5.32 -0.74 -3.63
N ALA A 81 -5.30 -2.06 -3.61
CA ALA A 81 -5.91 -2.91 -4.63
C ALA A 81 -7.44 -2.95 -4.59
N THR A 82 -8.03 -2.83 -3.41
CA THR A 82 -9.49 -2.87 -3.21
C THR A 82 -10.03 -1.59 -2.57
N ALA A 83 -9.38 -0.45 -2.87
CA ALA A 83 -9.68 0.83 -2.28
C ALA A 83 -11.17 1.18 -2.34
N GLY A 84 -11.75 1.48 -1.16
CA GLY A 84 -13.12 1.93 -0.99
C GLY A 84 -14.20 0.90 -1.35
N ALA A 85 -13.84 -0.38 -1.49
CA ALA A 85 -14.81 -1.44 -1.75
C ALA A 85 -15.72 -1.67 -0.53
N GLU A 86 -16.98 -2.00 -0.80
CA GLU A 86 -17.90 -2.51 0.20
C GLU A 86 -18.37 -3.90 -0.22
N PHE A 87 -18.33 -4.84 0.71
CA PHE A 87 -18.62 -6.24 0.46
C PHE A 87 -19.69 -6.75 1.40
N ASP A 88 -20.73 -7.34 0.85
CA ASP A 88 -21.78 -8.05 1.62
C ASP A 88 -21.37 -9.53 1.77
N TRP A 89 -20.99 -9.90 2.97
CA TRP A 89 -20.59 -11.28 3.30
C TRP A 89 -21.76 -12.28 3.28
N LYS A 90 -23.01 -11.81 3.30
CA LYS A 90 -24.18 -12.69 3.23
C LYS A 90 -24.47 -13.14 1.80
N THR A 91 -24.33 -12.22 0.86
CA THR A 91 -24.56 -12.49 -0.56
C THR A 91 -23.28 -12.83 -1.31
N PHE A 92 -22.12 -12.68 -0.66
CA PHE A 92 -20.78 -12.88 -1.23
C PHE A 92 -20.54 -12.02 -2.48
N SER A 93 -20.96 -10.76 -2.41
CA SER A 93 -20.86 -9.82 -3.54
C SER A 93 -20.47 -8.42 -3.09
N TYR A 94 -19.91 -7.65 -4.02
CA TYR A 94 -19.66 -6.24 -3.79
C TYR A 94 -20.98 -5.45 -3.81
N THR A 95 -21.22 -4.66 -2.76
CA THR A 95 -22.24 -3.61 -2.74
C THR A 95 -21.71 -2.31 -3.32
N LYS A 96 -20.39 -2.12 -3.23
CA LYS A 96 -19.66 -1.06 -3.93
C LYS A 96 -18.37 -1.64 -4.49
N PHE A 97 -18.21 -1.53 -5.81
CA PHE A 97 -17.03 -2.05 -6.50
C PHE A 97 -15.76 -1.25 -6.12
N PRO A 98 -14.60 -1.89 -6.03
CA PRO A 98 -13.36 -1.20 -5.71
C PRO A 98 -12.96 -0.18 -6.78
N SER A 99 -12.18 0.78 -6.36
CA SER A 99 -11.46 1.71 -7.24
C SER A 99 -9.99 1.70 -6.86
N PRO A 100 -9.21 0.72 -7.35
CA PRO A 100 -7.80 0.60 -7.03
C PRO A 100 -7.03 1.90 -7.27
N VAL A 101 -6.12 2.20 -6.35
CA VAL A 101 -5.28 3.40 -6.40
C VAL A 101 -3.82 3.00 -6.48
N ILE A 102 -3.10 3.58 -7.43
CA ILE A 102 -1.64 3.47 -7.55
C ILE A 102 -1.05 4.84 -7.24
N ASP A 103 -0.25 4.93 -6.20
CA ASP A 103 0.47 6.14 -5.80
C ASP A 103 1.98 5.93 -5.99
N GLU A 104 2.68 6.88 -6.61
CA GLU A 104 4.13 6.90 -6.66
C GLU A 104 4.68 8.11 -5.88
N PHE A 105 5.54 7.84 -4.92
CA PHE A 105 6.19 8.84 -4.07
C PHE A 105 7.69 8.91 -4.36
N LYS A 106 8.29 10.08 -4.31
CA LYS A 106 9.71 10.18 -4.03
C LYS A 106 10.00 9.58 -2.67
N TRP A 107 11.20 9.06 -2.47
CA TRP A 107 11.58 8.42 -1.21
C TRP A 107 11.20 9.27 0.00
N LEU A 108 10.35 8.71 0.87
CA LEU A 108 9.81 9.32 2.09
C LEU A 108 9.05 10.66 1.90
N ALA A 109 8.63 11.01 0.69
CA ALA A 109 7.78 12.19 0.48
C ALA A 109 6.39 11.99 1.11
N LYS A 110 5.77 13.09 1.55
CA LYS A 110 4.43 13.05 2.19
C LYS A 110 3.30 12.99 1.18
N GLU A 111 3.53 13.50 -0.02
CA GLU A 111 2.53 13.57 -1.09
C GLU A 111 2.99 12.74 -2.29
N PRO A 112 2.07 12.05 -2.98
CA PRO A 112 2.41 11.32 -4.18
C PRO A 112 2.83 12.28 -5.31
N SER A 113 3.81 11.87 -6.09
CA SER A 113 4.19 12.54 -7.35
C SER A 113 3.20 12.21 -8.47
N VAL A 114 2.61 11.02 -8.39
CA VAL A 114 1.63 10.49 -9.35
C VAL A 114 0.58 9.71 -8.56
N GLU A 115 -0.69 9.92 -8.90
CA GLU A 115 -1.81 9.08 -8.46
C GLU A 115 -2.60 8.62 -9.68
N ILE A 116 -2.89 7.34 -9.76
CA ILE A 116 -3.73 6.72 -10.79
C ILE A 116 -4.87 5.99 -10.10
N ILE A 117 -6.11 6.32 -10.46
CA ILE A 117 -7.31 5.65 -9.94
C ILE A 117 -7.94 4.84 -11.07
N LEU A 118 -8.15 3.55 -10.82
CA LEU A 118 -8.74 2.62 -11.78
C LEU A 118 -10.21 2.36 -11.41
N HIS A 119 -11.13 3.06 -12.06
CA HIS A 119 -12.55 2.91 -11.77
C HIS A 119 -13.12 1.59 -12.31
N GLY A 120 -13.88 0.88 -11.46
CA GLY A 120 -14.55 -0.36 -11.83
C GLY A 120 -13.59 -1.50 -12.17
N ALA A 121 -12.41 -1.48 -11.58
CA ALA A 121 -11.41 -2.52 -11.73
C ALA A 121 -11.23 -3.29 -10.41
N GLU A 122 -10.68 -4.47 -10.51
CA GLU A 122 -10.22 -5.27 -9.37
C GLU A 122 -8.81 -5.78 -9.68
N GLY A 123 -7.95 -5.80 -8.70
CA GLY A 123 -6.59 -6.27 -8.88
C GLY A 123 -6.00 -6.87 -7.62
N TYR A 124 -4.95 -7.65 -7.80
CA TYR A 124 -4.20 -8.26 -6.72
C TYR A 124 -2.93 -7.47 -6.39
N GLN A 125 -2.13 -7.21 -7.41
CA GLN A 125 -0.89 -6.45 -7.34
C GLN A 125 -0.70 -5.61 -8.61
N ALA A 126 0.07 -4.53 -8.52
CA ALA A 126 0.51 -3.73 -9.64
C ALA A 126 2.03 -3.59 -9.60
N PHE A 127 2.68 -3.77 -10.74
CA PHE A 127 4.12 -3.64 -10.89
C PHE A 127 4.44 -2.71 -12.06
N PRO A 128 5.35 -1.76 -11.91
CA PRO A 128 5.89 -1.03 -13.04
C PRO A 128 6.78 -1.97 -13.87
N PHE A 129 6.74 -1.83 -15.17
CA PHE A 129 7.68 -2.51 -16.05
C PHE A 129 8.26 -1.54 -17.08
N ASP A 130 9.51 -1.77 -17.45
CA ASP A 130 10.16 -0.99 -18.47
C ASP A 130 9.78 -1.54 -19.86
N VAL A 131 8.95 -0.78 -20.58
CA VAL A 131 8.48 -1.14 -21.91
C VAL A 131 9.63 -1.40 -22.87
N LYS A 132 10.73 -0.62 -22.79
CA LYS A 132 11.89 -0.79 -23.66
C LYS A 132 12.60 -2.12 -23.39
N LYS A 133 12.77 -2.47 -22.11
CA LYS A 133 13.38 -3.77 -21.73
C LYS A 133 12.46 -4.95 -22.04
N ALA A 134 11.14 -4.76 -21.95
CA ALA A 134 10.16 -5.82 -22.20
C ALA A 134 10.06 -6.20 -23.70
N PHE A 135 10.22 -5.24 -24.61
CA PHE A 135 10.02 -5.44 -26.04
C PHE A 135 11.28 -5.29 -26.90
N HIS A 136 12.38 -4.84 -26.29
CA HIS A 136 13.68 -4.68 -26.94
C HIS A 136 14.78 -5.20 -25.98
N PRO A 137 14.89 -6.56 -25.84
CA PRO A 137 15.90 -7.18 -25.00
C PRO A 137 17.32 -6.96 -25.54
#